data_ef30c30377c770df85aa241b407428f3
#
_entry.id   ef30c30377c770df85aa241b407428f3
#
_cell.length_a   1.000
_cell.length_b   1.000
_cell.length_c   1.000
_cell.angle_alpha   90.00
_cell.angle_beta   90.00
_cell.angle_gamma   90.00
#
_symmetry.space_group_name_H-M   'P 1'
#
loop_
_entity.id
_entity.type
_entity.pdbx_description
1 polymer ?
#
loop_
_entity_poly.entity_id
_entity_poly.type
_entity_poly.pdbx_seq_one_letter_code
_entity_poly.pdbx_strand_id
1 'polypeptide(L)'
;MIQSTSLLESWTQENNQLASSCKQDGQNEPNPEHNLFRQRRWSSDFHKLLRKIQGIPPHLDRAQLELSVVYNTCVCFTAQSQFDEAELLLTQTAQRLLQIAGDAPGTSDPSVLWRAALKSVTGTALHYRVLSLLCLQWGVWLAKSRLNAVQDFQEEMSLLEAQSGAVWNDCRAETKEKISNIPILVLDPRKLVDLLKICTAIVQGAERLTEGWSVLSALQAASASPAPRALIAYTHLLSGSCLAHMNRPHMALQCYRKALETDPRCVCAFYQSALIYRRLENSQAEIQALRILHSMLLLPSTTEPAMAAGCLLSPSLFLCSQSLSSLLSVPSALSVLHSLALKCVIHGRVSEGVECYLDLLAALQSENQHGVHAAVSTLPKLPRLYLEAGAALLMARRPADCMALCDEVIGSTQDLLPEKVLLEDPGDGRVAGSGEVTEEAENGLVRLLWTAAAYLLQGHCYSQLKDWKQAVTHYTRCISLLVKVLYKDTGFSLQMPCADKDAEQCVDLCVLQRLKGLSLAGRGISFAQIDRLREALRDLQLSRQAHPEGVSARRWYGEVLWRLDRKQEAAACWEQTWSNPIPSLSEALPVYAQELHSGPLLDSAELHQKLQELGPT
;
A
#
# COMPACT_ATOMS: atom_id res chain seq x y z
N MET A 1 -48.11 -33.38 -28.89
CA MET A 1 -46.72 -33.34 -29.37
C MET A 1 -46.38 -32.10 -30.21
N ILE A 2 -47.24 -31.61 -31.07
CA ILE A 2 -46.99 -30.50 -32.02
C ILE A 2 -46.81 -29.13 -31.30
N GLN A 3 -47.49 -28.88 -30.15
CA GLN A 3 -47.33 -27.64 -29.40
C GLN A 3 -45.99 -27.54 -28.61
N SER A 4 -45.38 -28.68 -28.24
CA SER A 4 -44.11 -28.66 -27.45
C SER A 4 -42.89 -28.31 -28.30
N THR A 5 -42.88 -28.70 -29.58
CA THR A 5 -41.78 -28.37 -30.51
C THR A 5 -41.75 -26.88 -30.84
N SER A 6 -42.89 -26.25 -31.06
CA SER A 6 -42.96 -24.82 -31.36
C SER A 6 -42.55 -23.90 -30.19
N LEU A 7 -42.84 -24.30 -28.95
CA LEU A 7 -42.41 -23.56 -27.75
C LEU A 7 -40.89 -23.65 -27.52
N LEU A 8 -40.31 -24.84 -27.70
CA LEU A 8 -38.87 -25.03 -27.56
C LEU A 8 -38.09 -24.20 -28.61
N GLU A 9 -38.57 -24.18 -29.85
CA GLU A 9 -37.97 -23.37 -30.91
C GLU A 9 -38.07 -21.87 -30.61
N SER A 10 -39.23 -21.41 -30.13
CA SER A 10 -39.45 -20.01 -29.73
C SER A 10 -38.49 -19.57 -28.60
N TRP A 11 -38.32 -20.38 -27.55
CA TRP A 11 -37.38 -20.08 -26.44
C TRP A 11 -35.92 -20.19 -26.86
N THR A 12 -35.60 -21.10 -27.76
CA THR A 12 -34.26 -21.16 -28.36
C THR A 12 -33.95 -19.90 -29.15
N GLN A 13 -34.92 -19.44 -29.95
CA GLN A 13 -34.77 -18.20 -30.70
C GLN A 13 -34.64 -16.96 -29.77
N GLU A 14 -35.43 -16.88 -28.66
CA GLU A 14 -35.35 -15.83 -27.66
C GLU A 14 -33.95 -15.82 -27.00
N ASN A 15 -33.42 -16.99 -26.59
CA ASN A 15 -32.07 -17.11 -26.04
C ASN A 15 -30.99 -16.64 -27.04
N ASN A 16 -31.13 -17.03 -28.32
CA ASN A 16 -30.19 -16.71 -29.38
C ASN A 16 -30.16 -15.18 -29.65
N GLN A 17 -31.32 -14.55 -29.63
CA GLN A 17 -31.42 -13.08 -29.79
C GLN A 17 -30.78 -12.35 -28.61
N LEU A 18 -31.08 -12.75 -27.37
CA LEU A 18 -30.49 -12.17 -26.17
C LEU A 18 -28.96 -12.32 -26.17
N ALA A 19 -28.45 -13.51 -26.48
CA ALA A 19 -27.01 -13.77 -26.51
C ALA A 19 -26.29 -12.98 -27.61
N SER A 20 -26.93 -12.82 -28.78
CA SER A 20 -26.37 -12.03 -29.90
C SER A 20 -26.35 -10.56 -29.58
N SER A 21 -27.41 -10.00 -29.00
CA SER A 21 -27.46 -8.60 -28.56
C SER A 21 -26.40 -8.30 -27.51
N CYS A 22 -26.21 -9.20 -26.55
CA CYS A 22 -25.20 -9.08 -25.51
C CYS A 22 -23.76 -9.04 -26.08
N LYS A 23 -23.48 -9.84 -27.12
CA LYS A 23 -22.16 -9.86 -27.80
C LYS A 23 -21.91 -8.61 -28.65
N GLN A 24 -22.93 -8.11 -29.35
CA GLN A 24 -22.81 -6.91 -30.20
C GLN A 24 -22.61 -5.64 -29.37
N ASP A 25 -23.34 -5.48 -28.28
CA ASP A 25 -23.25 -4.32 -27.41
C ASP A 25 -21.90 -4.23 -26.65
N GLY A 26 -21.26 -5.38 -26.37
CA GLY A 26 -19.93 -5.42 -25.77
C GLY A 26 -18.80 -4.90 -26.67
N GLN A 27 -19.06 -4.67 -27.94
CA GLN A 27 -18.07 -4.16 -28.91
C GLN A 27 -18.12 -2.64 -29.13
N ASN A 28 -19.16 -1.94 -28.71
CA ASN A 28 -19.47 -0.65 -29.28
C ASN A 28 -19.26 0.61 -28.43
N GLU A 29 -18.99 0.56 -27.11
CA GLU A 29 -18.78 1.81 -26.35
C GLU A 29 -17.97 1.70 -25.04
N PRO A 30 -17.16 2.75 -24.70
CA PRO A 30 -16.29 2.79 -23.51
C PRO A 30 -16.93 3.40 -22.25
N ASN A 31 -18.26 3.66 -22.19
CA ASN A 31 -18.85 4.32 -21.02
C ASN A 31 -19.29 3.32 -19.93
N PRO A 32 -18.67 3.32 -18.72
CA PRO A 32 -18.90 2.32 -17.69
C PRO A 32 -20.33 2.34 -17.11
N GLU A 33 -20.98 3.49 -16.99
CA GLU A 33 -22.34 3.59 -16.44
C GLU A 33 -23.40 2.99 -17.39
N HIS A 34 -23.24 3.17 -18.68
CA HIS A 34 -24.11 2.57 -19.70
C HIS A 34 -23.97 1.04 -19.74
N ASN A 35 -22.76 0.53 -19.52
CA ASN A 35 -22.52 -0.92 -19.46
C ASN A 35 -23.21 -1.58 -18.26
N LEU A 36 -23.20 -0.97 -17.10
CA LEU A 36 -23.88 -1.50 -15.89
C LEU A 36 -25.40 -1.57 -16.07
N PHE A 37 -26.00 -0.54 -16.68
CA PHE A 37 -27.44 -0.52 -16.94
C PHE A 37 -27.86 -1.61 -17.95
N ARG A 38 -27.07 -1.78 -19.02
CA ARG A 38 -27.29 -2.84 -20.04
C ARG A 38 -27.14 -4.24 -19.45
N GLN A 39 -26.10 -4.47 -18.64
CA GLN A 39 -25.89 -5.75 -17.97
C GLN A 39 -27.06 -6.12 -17.04
N ARG A 40 -27.61 -5.17 -16.28
CA ARG A 40 -28.82 -5.39 -15.45
C ARG A 40 -30.04 -5.76 -16.29
N ARG A 41 -30.19 -5.17 -17.46
CA ARG A 41 -31.28 -5.50 -18.37
C ARG A 41 -31.15 -6.94 -18.88
N TRP A 42 -29.97 -7.34 -19.34
CA TRP A 42 -29.73 -8.70 -19.85
C TRP A 42 -29.94 -9.75 -18.76
N SER A 43 -29.45 -9.56 -17.55
CA SER A 43 -29.68 -10.50 -16.44
C SER A 43 -31.18 -10.66 -16.15
N SER A 44 -31.95 -9.58 -16.18
CA SER A 44 -33.40 -9.62 -16.00
C SER A 44 -34.09 -10.38 -17.13
N ASP A 45 -33.69 -10.17 -18.38
CA ASP A 45 -34.36 -10.80 -19.53
C ASP A 45 -34.02 -12.31 -19.63
N PHE A 46 -32.76 -12.71 -19.39
CA PHE A 46 -32.41 -14.12 -19.25
C PHE A 46 -33.12 -14.78 -18.08
N HIS A 47 -33.26 -14.10 -16.94
CA HIS A 47 -33.97 -14.64 -15.79
C HIS A 47 -35.47 -14.80 -16.05
N LYS A 48 -36.11 -13.92 -16.81
CA LYS A 48 -37.51 -14.05 -17.26
C LYS A 48 -37.69 -15.27 -18.18
N LEU A 49 -36.76 -15.45 -19.13
CA LEU A 49 -36.77 -16.63 -20.01
C LEU A 49 -36.60 -17.92 -19.22
N LEU A 50 -35.67 -17.92 -18.25
CA LEU A 50 -35.44 -19.07 -17.37
C LEU A 50 -36.68 -19.44 -16.57
N ARG A 51 -37.41 -18.48 -16.01
CA ARG A 51 -38.66 -18.70 -15.28
C ARG A 51 -39.76 -19.33 -16.19
N LYS A 52 -39.83 -18.92 -17.48
CA LYS A 52 -40.76 -19.53 -18.42
C LYS A 52 -40.43 -21.02 -18.63
N ILE A 53 -39.13 -21.37 -18.77
CA ILE A 53 -38.65 -22.73 -18.97
C ILE A 53 -38.86 -23.58 -17.70
N GLN A 54 -38.54 -23.05 -16.53
CA GLN A 54 -38.64 -23.76 -15.25
C GLN A 54 -40.09 -23.88 -14.73
N GLY A 55 -41.03 -23.12 -15.26
CA GLY A 55 -42.44 -23.24 -14.95
C GLY A 55 -43.07 -24.56 -15.46
N ILE A 56 -42.30 -25.36 -16.21
CA ILE A 56 -42.72 -26.67 -16.72
C ILE A 56 -41.87 -27.78 -16.06
N PRO A 57 -42.44 -28.97 -15.77
CA PRO A 57 -41.67 -30.06 -15.16
C PRO A 57 -40.39 -30.38 -15.94
N PRO A 58 -39.29 -30.72 -15.25
CA PRO A 58 -38.03 -30.99 -15.90
C PRO A 58 -38.13 -32.19 -16.84
N HIS A 59 -37.57 -32.04 -18.06
CA HIS A 59 -37.56 -33.10 -19.09
C HIS A 59 -36.23 -33.08 -19.86
N LEU A 60 -35.74 -34.24 -20.24
CA LEU A 60 -34.42 -34.41 -20.88
C LEU A 60 -34.27 -33.58 -22.16
N ASP A 61 -35.33 -33.54 -23.02
CA ASP A 61 -35.29 -32.80 -24.30
C ASP A 61 -35.11 -31.29 -24.15
N ARG A 62 -35.49 -30.73 -23.00
CA ARG A 62 -35.39 -29.30 -22.70
C ARG A 62 -34.19 -28.94 -21.82
N ALA A 63 -33.59 -29.96 -21.21
CA ALA A 63 -32.50 -29.78 -20.27
C ALA A 63 -31.31 -29.00 -20.88
N GLN A 64 -31.01 -29.26 -22.15
CA GLN A 64 -29.92 -28.59 -22.86
C GLN A 64 -30.15 -27.08 -23.02
N LEU A 65 -31.39 -26.68 -23.36
CA LEU A 65 -31.74 -25.24 -23.44
C LEU A 65 -31.75 -24.61 -22.04
N GLU A 66 -32.37 -25.29 -21.06
CA GLU A 66 -32.40 -24.79 -19.66
C GLU A 66 -30.99 -24.53 -19.13
N LEU A 67 -30.06 -25.48 -19.27
CA LEU A 67 -28.67 -25.32 -18.82
C LEU A 67 -27.93 -24.19 -19.56
N SER A 68 -28.25 -23.98 -20.85
CA SER A 68 -27.66 -22.87 -21.61
C SER A 68 -28.15 -21.50 -21.13
N VAL A 69 -29.45 -21.37 -20.82
CA VAL A 69 -30.04 -20.14 -20.29
C VAL A 69 -29.55 -19.89 -18.86
N VAL A 70 -29.45 -20.94 -18.03
CA VAL A 70 -28.84 -20.84 -16.69
C VAL A 70 -27.41 -20.32 -16.80
N TYR A 71 -26.61 -20.90 -17.69
CA TYR A 71 -25.21 -20.46 -17.90
C TYR A 71 -25.14 -18.99 -18.26
N ASN A 72 -25.93 -18.51 -19.22
CA ASN A 72 -25.95 -17.11 -19.64
C ASN A 72 -26.41 -16.19 -18.51
N THR A 73 -27.41 -16.62 -17.73
CA THR A 73 -27.90 -15.86 -16.55
C THR A 73 -26.81 -15.74 -15.47
N CYS A 74 -26.14 -16.86 -15.16
CA CYS A 74 -25.05 -16.87 -14.16
C CYS A 74 -23.86 -16.03 -14.60
N VAL A 75 -23.50 -16.03 -15.90
CA VAL A 75 -22.46 -15.14 -16.44
C VAL A 75 -22.84 -13.68 -16.22
N CYS A 76 -24.10 -13.29 -16.48
CA CYS A 76 -24.55 -11.93 -16.24
C CYS A 76 -24.54 -11.55 -14.75
N PHE A 77 -24.93 -12.46 -13.85
CA PHE A 77 -24.84 -12.24 -12.40
C PHE A 77 -23.40 -12.08 -11.91
N THR A 78 -22.51 -12.97 -12.37
CA THR A 78 -21.08 -12.91 -12.03
C THR A 78 -20.43 -11.62 -12.52
N ALA A 79 -20.74 -11.19 -13.74
CA ALA A 79 -20.25 -9.92 -14.29
C ALA A 79 -20.71 -8.69 -13.50
N GLN A 80 -21.84 -8.77 -12.80
CA GLN A 80 -22.39 -7.74 -11.91
C GLN A 80 -21.95 -7.91 -10.44
N SER A 81 -21.06 -8.84 -10.14
CA SER A 81 -20.65 -9.21 -8.77
C SER A 81 -21.81 -9.70 -7.89
N GLN A 82 -22.92 -10.17 -8.48
CA GLN A 82 -24.06 -10.77 -7.79
C GLN A 82 -23.79 -12.26 -7.55
N PHE A 83 -22.79 -12.57 -6.72
CA PHE A 83 -22.30 -13.94 -6.52
C PHE A 83 -23.29 -14.82 -5.74
N ASP A 84 -24.11 -14.23 -4.85
CA ASP A 84 -25.10 -14.97 -4.07
C ASP A 84 -26.25 -15.47 -4.95
N GLU A 85 -26.74 -14.63 -5.85
CA GLU A 85 -27.77 -14.99 -6.82
C GLU A 85 -27.25 -16.03 -7.82
N ALA A 86 -26.00 -15.88 -8.26
CA ALA A 86 -25.37 -16.88 -9.14
C ALA A 86 -25.22 -18.24 -8.44
N GLU A 87 -24.75 -18.26 -7.19
CA GLU A 87 -24.59 -19.49 -6.41
C GLU A 87 -25.93 -20.18 -6.13
N LEU A 88 -26.96 -19.41 -5.77
CA LEU A 88 -28.30 -19.93 -5.55
C LEU A 88 -28.85 -20.60 -6.80
N LEU A 89 -28.73 -19.92 -7.95
CA LEU A 89 -29.20 -20.46 -9.24
C LEU A 89 -28.44 -21.73 -9.66
N LEU A 90 -27.13 -21.74 -9.47
CA LEU A 90 -26.28 -22.90 -9.76
C LEU A 90 -26.65 -24.09 -8.86
N THR A 91 -26.89 -23.87 -7.57
CA THR A 91 -27.30 -24.90 -6.60
C THR A 91 -28.66 -25.48 -6.98
N GLN A 92 -29.64 -24.62 -7.29
CA GLN A 92 -30.98 -25.05 -7.75
C GLN A 92 -30.88 -25.88 -9.04
N THR A 93 -29.99 -25.49 -9.94
CA THR A 93 -29.78 -26.22 -11.20
C THR A 93 -29.20 -27.61 -10.98
N ALA A 94 -28.23 -27.76 -10.07
CA ALA A 94 -27.67 -29.06 -9.70
C ALA A 94 -28.75 -29.97 -9.10
N GLN A 95 -29.63 -29.46 -8.25
CA GLN A 95 -30.76 -30.19 -7.68
C GLN A 95 -31.75 -30.64 -8.77
N ARG A 96 -32.06 -29.76 -9.73
CA ARG A 96 -32.96 -30.12 -10.86
C ARG A 96 -32.36 -31.16 -11.78
N LEU A 97 -31.05 -31.15 -11.99
CA LEU A 97 -30.36 -32.20 -12.77
C LEU A 97 -30.50 -33.58 -12.12
N LEU A 98 -30.35 -33.66 -10.79
CA LEU A 98 -30.58 -34.92 -10.06
C LEU A 98 -32.01 -35.39 -10.15
N GLN A 99 -33.01 -34.49 -10.12
CA GLN A 99 -34.43 -34.85 -10.35
C GLN A 99 -34.66 -35.41 -11.75
N ILE A 100 -34.00 -34.87 -12.81
CA ILE A 100 -34.09 -35.39 -14.17
C ILE A 100 -33.48 -36.79 -14.24
N ALA A 101 -32.40 -37.05 -13.49
CA ALA A 101 -31.73 -38.35 -13.43
C ALA A 101 -32.47 -39.40 -12.58
N GLY A 102 -33.50 -39.00 -11.82
CA GLY A 102 -34.24 -39.86 -10.89
C GLY A 102 -33.58 -40.07 -9.53
N ASP A 103 -32.53 -39.33 -9.24
CA ASP A 103 -31.82 -39.38 -7.95
C ASP A 103 -32.40 -38.35 -6.96
N ALA A 104 -32.59 -38.76 -5.71
CA ALA A 104 -33.03 -37.86 -4.68
C ALA A 104 -31.85 -37.01 -4.14
N PRO A 105 -31.96 -35.68 -3.99
CA PRO A 105 -30.90 -34.88 -3.42
C PRO A 105 -30.72 -35.22 -1.92
N GLY A 106 -29.67 -35.96 -1.59
CA GLY A 106 -29.42 -36.44 -0.23
C GLY A 106 -28.78 -35.43 0.72
N THR A 107 -28.29 -34.27 0.22
CA THR A 107 -27.58 -33.28 1.02
C THR A 107 -27.74 -31.87 0.43
N SER A 108 -27.60 -30.84 1.30
CA SER A 108 -27.59 -29.43 0.90
C SER A 108 -26.17 -28.91 0.58
N ASP A 109 -25.14 -29.72 0.72
CA ASP A 109 -23.75 -29.32 0.41
C ASP A 109 -23.57 -29.20 -1.12
N PRO A 110 -23.24 -28.01 -1.64
CA PRO A 110 -23.05 -27.78 -3.06
C PRO A 110 -22.00 -28.70 -3.71
N SER A 111 -20.93 -29.05 -2.99
CA SER A 111 -19.88 -29.91 -3.52
C SER A 111 -20.37 -31.34 -3.77
N VAL A 112 -21.11 -31.88 -2.83
CA VAL A 112 -21.71 -33.22 -2.96
C VAL A 112 -22.79 -33.26 -4.05
N LEU A 113 -23.60 -32.19 -4.14
CA LEU A 113 -24.61 -32.06 -5.20
C LEU A 113 -24.00 -32.07 -6.61
N TRP A 114 -22.92 -31.30 -6.80
CA TRP A 114 -22.25 -31.26 -8.09
C TRP A 114 -21.58 -32.58 -8.47
N ARG A 115 -20.99 -33.32 -7.49
CA ARG A 115 -20.45 -34.67 -7.71
C ARG A 115 -21.52 -35.65 -8.18
N ALA A 116 -22.66 -35.61 -7.51
CA ALA A 116 -23.78 -36.45 -7.89
C ALA A 116 -24.34 -36.07 -9.28
N ALA A 117 -24.52 -34.77 -9.55
CA ALA A 117 -24.98 -34.29 -10.85
C ALA A 117 -24.03 -34.66 -12.00
N LEU A 118 -22.71 -34.58 -11.80
CA LEU A 118 -21.73 -35.02 -12.80
C LEU A 118 -21.82 -36.52 -13.10
N LYS A 119 -21.94 -37.35 -12.06
CA LYS A 119 -22.09 -38.79 -12.23
C LYS A 119 -23.34 -39.14 -13.03
N SER A 120 -24.47 -38.48 -12.75
CA SER A 120 -25.75 -38.78 -13.40
C SER A 120 -25.79 -38.40 -14.88
N VAL A 121 -24.95 -37.46 -15.35
CA VAL A 121 -24.91 -37.00 -16.75
C VAL A 121 -23.71 -37.53 -17.52
N THR A 122 -22.84 -38.34 -16.92
CA THR A 122 -21.66 -38.90 -17.58
C THR A 122 -22.10 -39.76 -18.79
N GLY A 123 -21.51 -39.50 -19.96
CA GLY A 123 -21.87 -40.16 -21.21
C GLY A 123 -23.11 -39.62 -21.92
N THR A 124 -23.72 -38.53 -21.40
CA THR A 124 -24.85 -37.86 -22.07
C THR A 124 -24.43 -36.58 -22.80
N ALA A 125 -25.24 -36.10 -23.73
CA ALA A 125 -25.02 -34.81 -24.43
C ALA A 125 -25.04 -33.59 -23.49
N LEU A 126 -25.50 -33.76 -22.23
CA LEU A 126 -25.55 -32.72 -21.22
C LEU A 126 -24.21 -32.50 -20.49
N HIS A 127 -23.33 -33.49 -20.54
CA HIS A 127 -22.05 -33.48 -19.79
C HIS A 127 -21.24 -32.20 -19.98
N TYR A 128 -21.08 -31.77 -21.22
CA TYR A 128 -20.34 -30.53 -21.54
C TYR A 128 -20.96 -29.26 -20.92
N ARG A 129 -22.30 -29.17 -20.91
CA ARG A 129 -23.02 -28.03 -20.32
C ARG A 129 -22.90 -27.99 -18.81
N VAL A 130 -22.97 -29.16 -18.18
CA VAL A 130 -22.81 -29.31 -16.73
C VAL A 130 -21.37 -28.94 -16.32
N LEU A 131 -20.36 -29.35 -17.06
CA LEU A 131 -18.98 -28.93 -16.85
C LEU A 131 -18.81 -27.40 -16.97
N SER A 132 -19.48 -26.78 -17.95
CA SER A 132 -19.42 -25.30 -18.10
C SER A 132 -20.04 -24.57 -16.90
N LEU A 133 -21.15 -25.08 -16.33
CA LEU A 133 -21.76 -24.56 -15.12
C LEU A 133 -20.89 -24.77 -13.88
N LEU A 134 -20.21 -25.92 -13.81
CA LEU A 134 -19.28 -26.22 -12.74
C LEU A 134 -18.08 -25.26 -12.74
N CYS A 135 -17.57 -24.88 -13.92
CA CYS A 135 -16.54 -23.84 -14.03
C CYS A 135 -17.02 -22.48 -13.48
N LEU A 136 -18.29 -22.11 -13.75
CA LEU A 136 -18.86 -20.89 -13.15
C LEU A 136 -19.00 -21.01 -11.63
N GLN A 137 -19.42 -22.18 -11.12
CA GLN A 137 -19.49 -22.44 -9.67
C GLN A 137 -18.10 -22.31 -9.03
N TRP A 138 -17.06 -22.83 -9.66
CA TRP A 138 -15.68 -22.63 -9.21
C TRP A 138 -15.31 -21.14 -9.15
N GLY A 139 -15.62 -20.37 -10.21
CA GLY A 139 -15.39 -18.93 -10.22
C GLY A 139 -16.12 -18.20 -9.08
N VAL A 140 -17.38 -18.56 -8.82
CA VAL A 140 -18.18 -17.98 -7.71
C VAL A 140 -17.56 -18.32 -6.34
N TRP A 141 -17.13 -19.59 -6.13
CA TRP A 141 -16.46 -19.96 -4.87
C TRP A 141 -15.14 -19.22 -4.68
N LEU A 142 -14.37 -19.05 -5.76
CA LEU A 142 -13.11 -18.28 -5.72
C LEU A 142 -13.36 -16.81 -5.38
N ALA A 143 -14.36 -16.18 -6.02
CA ALA A 143 -14.77 -14.81 -5.74
C ALA A 143 -15.26 -14.60 -4.28
N LYS A 144 -15.87 -15.64 -3.69
CA LYS A 144 -16.33 -15.65 -2.29
C LYS A 144 -15.25 -16.16 -1.31
N SER A 145 -14.01 -16.34 -1.76
CA SER A 145 -12.87 -16.82 -0.94
C SER A 145 -13.10 -18.20 -0.29
N ARG A 146 -13.94 -19.05 -0.88
CA ARG A 146 -14.20 -20.42 -0.38
C ARG A 146 -13.15 -21.39 -0.91
N LEU A 147 -11.90 -21.20 -0.52
CA LEU A 147 -10.76 -21.96 -1.07
C LEU A 147 -10.83 -23.47 -0.80
N ASN A 148 -11.41 -23.91 0.33
CA ASN A 148 -11.56 -25.33 0.62
C ASN A 148 -12.45 -26.03 -0.40
N ALA A 149 -13.60 -25.43 -0.73
CA ALA A 149 -14.49 -25.97 -1.76
C ALA A 149 -13.82 -26.02 -3.15
N VAL A 150 -13.01 -24.99 -3.46
CA VAL A 150 -12.23 -24.94 -4.71
C VAL A 150 -11.18 -26.06 -4.74
N GLN A 151 -10.48 -26.30 -3.64
CA GLN A 151 -9.43 -27.33 -3.56
C GLN A 151 -10.02 -28.73 -3.74
N ASP A 152 -11.11 -29.06 -3.06
CA ASP A 152 -11.81 -30.33 -3.17
C ASP A 152 -12.26 -30.60 -4.61
N PHE A 153 -12.67 -29.54 -5.34
CA PHE A 153 -13.10 -29.66 -6.74
C PHE A 153 -11.96 -29.65 -7.75
N GLN A 154 -10.83 -29.03 -7.43
CA GLN A 154 -9.68 -28.95 -8.32
C GLN A 154 -9.09 -30.35 -8.57
N GLU A 155 -9.05 -31.21 -7.57
CA GLU A 155 -8.61 -32.60 -7.70
C GLU A 155 -9.55 -33.38 -8.62
N GLU A 156 -10.87 -33.23 -8.45
CA GLU A 156 -11.86 -33.89 -9.32
C GLU A 156 -11.83 -33.38 -10.75
N MET A 157 -11.68 -32.07 -10.96
CA MET A 157 -11.54 -31.50 -12.30
C MET A 157 -10.29 -32.01 -13.00
N SER A 158 -9.19 -32.21 -12.30
CA SER A 158 -7.94 -32.76 -12.85
C SER A 158 -8.12 -34.23 -13.27
N LEU A 159 -8.84 -35.01 -12.48
CA LEU A 159 -9.19 -36.39 -12.81
C LEU A 159 -10.13 -36.46 -14.04
N LEU A 160 -11.11 -35.56 -14.10
CA LEU A 160 -12.02 -35.44 -15.23
C LEU A 160 -11.32 -35.01 -16.53
N GLU A 161 -10.33 -34.12 -16.44
CA GLU A 161 -9.49 -33.73 -17.59
C GLU A 161 -8.64 -34.87 -18.08
N ALA A 162 -8.04 -35.65 -17.19
CA ALA A 162 -7.25 -36.84 -17.55
C ALA A 162 -8.09 -37.91 -18.23
N GLN A 163 -9.34 -38.11 -17.76
CA GLN A 163 -10.29 -39.06 -18.38
C GLN A 163 -10.94 -38.49 -19.65
N SER A 164 -11.12 -37.17 -19.74
CA SER A 164 -11.83 -36.52 -20.85
C SER A 164 -10.94 -36.05 -21.99
N GLY A 165 -9.62 -36.22 -21.91
CA GLY A 165 -8.74 -35.97 -23.05
C GLY A 165 -9.18 -36.70 -24.34
N ALA A 166 -9.72 -37.88 -24.21
CA ALA A 166 -10.38 -38.62 -25.28
C ALA A 166 -11.80 -38.07 -25.58
N VAL A 167 -12.62 -37.85 -24.56
CA VAL A 167 -14.03 -37.42 -24.67
C VAL A 167 -14.15 -35.96 -25.17
N TRP A 168 -13.24 -35.04 -24.81
CA TRP A 168 -13.25 -33.69 -25.36
C TRP A 168 -12.93 -33.64 -26.85
N ASN A 169 -12.14 -34.58 -27.36
CA ASN A 169 -11.83 -34.68 -28.78
C ASN A 169 -12.96 -35.41 -29.55
N ASP A 170 -13.59 -36.40 -28.95
CA ASP A 170 -14.69 -37.17 -29.54
C ASP A 170 -16.00 -36.36 -29.59
N CYS A 171 -16.35 -35.65 -28.50
CA CYS A 171 -17.48 -34.71 -28.51
C CYS A 171 -17.35 -33.61 -29.54
N ARG A 172 -16.12 -33.23 -29.94
CA ARG A 172 -15.88 -32.24 -31.00
C ARG A 172 -16.21 -32.76 -32.39
N ALA A 173 -16.12 -34.07 -32.61
CA ALA A 173 -16.41 -34.68 -33.89
C ALA A 173 -17.92 -34.93 -34.10
N GLU A 174 -18.63 -35.46 -33.08
CA GLU A 174 -20.05 -35.80 -33.21
C GLU A 174 -21.02 -34.67 -32.85
N THR A 175 -20.62 -33.75 -31.96
CA THR A 175 -21.49 -32.67 -31.48
C THR A 175 -21.38 -31.38 -32.29
N LYS A 176 -20.43 -31.27 -33.24
CA LYS A 176 -20.29 -30.09 -34.09
C LYS A 176 -21.53 -29.73 -34.89
N GLU A 177 -22.33 -30.70 -35.25
CA GLU A 177 -23.56 -30.48 -36.03
C GLU A 177 -24.81 -30.20 -35.20
N LYS A 178 -24.93 -30.73 -33.96
CA LYS A 178 -26.14 -30.58 -33.14
C LYS A 178 -26.05 -29.59 -31.97
N ILE A 179 -24.87 -29.36 -31.40
CA ILE A 179 -24.67 -28.44 -30.25
C ILE A 179 -24.44 -27.00 -30.69
N SER A 180 -24.14 -26.77 -31.97
CA SER A 180 -23.71 -25.45 -32.50
C SER A 180 -24.80 -24.39 -32.55
N ASN A 181 -26.05 -24.70 -32.26
CA ASN A 181 -27.17 -23.80 -32.47
C ASN A 181 -27.64 -23.01 -31.23
N ILE A 182 -27.10 -23.27 -30.03
CA ILE A 182 -27.47 -22.51 -28.82
C ILE A 182 -26.26 -21.67 -28.38
N PRO A 183 -26.22 -20.36 -28.64
CA PRO A 183 -25.09 -19.52 -28.32
C PRO A 183 -24.93 -19.35 -26.79
N ILE A 184 -23.70 -19.47 -26.34
CA ILE A 184 -23.28 -19.22 -24.98
C ILE A 184 -22.54 -17.86 -24.95
N LEU A 185 -22.75 -17.09 -23.88
CA LEU A 185 -22.20 -15.75 -23.76
C LEU A 185 -20.69 -15.68 -23.59
N VAL A 186 -20.04 -16.77 -23.15
CA VAL A 186 -18.63 -16.74 -22.80
C VAL A 186 -17.87 -17.96 -23.34
N LEU A 187 -16.63 -17.68 -23.67
CA LEU A 187 -15.41 -18.50 -23.76
C LEU A 187 -15.60 -20.03 -23.81
N ASP A 188 -14.83 -20.63 -24.70
CA ASP A 188 -14.47 -22.04 -24.61
C ASP A 188 -14.22 -22.41 -23.12
N PRO A 189 -14.96 -23.38 -22.54
CA PRO A 189 -14.81 -23.79 -21.15
C PRO A 189 -13.36 -24.13 -20.76
N ARG A 190 -12.53 -24.60 -21.71
CA ARG A 190 -11.10 -24.84 -21.47
C ARG A 190 -10.35 -23.58 -21.11
N LYS A 191 -10.59 -22.49 -21.83
CA LYS A 191 -9.97 -21.19 -21.52
C LYS A 191 -10.44 -20.64 -20.18
N LEU A 192 -11.69 -20.92 -19.79
CA LEU A 192 -12.20 -20.55 -18.47
C LEU A 192 -11.52 -21.39 -17.37
N VAL A 193 -11.32 -22.69 -17.59
CA VAL A 193 -10.59 -23.56 -16.64
C VAL A 193 -9.16 -23.10 -16.47
N ASP A 194 -8.43 -22.81 -17.56
CA ASP A 194 -7.06 -22.32 -17.49
C ASP A 194 -6.98 -20.99 -16.72
N LEU A 195 -7.94 -20.08 -16.97
CA LEU A 195 -8.06 -18.83 -16.25
C LEU A 195 -8.33 -19.05 -14.75
N LEU A 196 -9.26 -19.93 -14.41
CA LEU A 196 -9.60 -20.21 -13.01
C LEU A 196 -8.45 -20.92 -12.27
N LYS A 197 -7.69 -21.80 -12.94
CA LYS A 197 -6.49 -22.44 -12.37
C LYS A 197 -5.46 -21.41 -11.94
N ILE A 198 -5.12 -20.46 -12.83
CA ILE A 198 -4.13 -19.43 -12.48
C ILE A 198 -4.67 -18.46 -11.41
N CYS A 199 -5.95 -18.06 -11.47
CA CYS A 199 -6.57 -17.25 -10.43
C CYS A 199 -6.56 -17.97 -9.07
N THR A 200 -6.84 -19.28 -9.05
CA THR A 200 -6.78 -20.09 -7.83
C THR A 200 -5.36 -20.14 -7.26
N ALA A 201 -4.36 -20.39 -8.11
CA ALA A 201 -2.96 -20.40 -7.67
C ALA A 201 -2.53 -19.04 -7.10
N ILE A 202 -2.99 -17.93 -7.70
CA ILE A 202 -2.71 -16.58 -7.22
C ILE A 202 -3.36 -16.35 -5.84
N VAL A 203 -4.65 -16.65 -5.68
CA VAL A 203 -5.38 -16.43 -4.42
C VAL A 203 -4.83 -17.33 -3.31
N GLN A 204 -4.64 -18.63 -3.58
CA GLN A 204 -4.03 -19.56 -2.62
C GLN A 204 -2.61 -19.16 -2.27
N GLY A 205 -1.82 -18.72 -3.26
CA GLY A 205 -0.47 -18.22 -3.04
C GLY A 205 -0.43 -16.99 -2.14
N ALA A 206 -1.38 -16.07 -2.29
CA ALA A 206 -1.49 -14.89 -1.44
C ALA A 206 -1.89 -15.23 0.00
N GLU A 207 -2.80 -16.19 0.21
CA GLU A 207 -3.23 -16.62 1.54
C GLU A 207 -2.17 -17.45 2.30
N ARG A 208 -1.32 -18.17 1.57
CA ARG A 208 -0.38 -19.15 2.14
C ARG A 208 1.09 -18.76 1.94
N LEU A 209 1.40 -17.46 1.83
CA LEU A 209 2.77 -16.98 1.56
C LEU A 209 3.82 -17.52 2.54
N THR A 210 3.42 -17.84 3.77
CA THR A 210 4.30 -18.38 4.82
C THR A 210 4.64 -19.85 4.65
N GLU A 211 3.91 -20.61 3.82
CA GLU A 211 4.16 -22.04 3.57
C GLU A 211 5.40 -22.32 2.69
N GLY A 212 6.03 -21.29 2.16
CA GLY A 212 7.34 -21.36 1.53
C GLY A 212 7.36 -22.15 0.21
N TRP A 213 8.08 -23.27 0.17
CA TRP A 213 8.39 -23.98 -1.07
C TRP A 213 7.19 -24.60 -1.78
N SER A 214 6.16 -25.03 -1.04
CA SER A 214 4.94 -25.63 -1.64
C SER A 214 4.20 -24.61 -2.50
N VAL A 215 4.05 -23.39 -1.97
CA VAL A 215 3.43 -22.26 -2.69
C VAL A 215 4.27 -21.84 -3.89
N LEU A 216 5.61 -21.76 -3.71
CA LEU A 216 6.51 -21.36 -4.78
C LEU A 216 6.42 -22.32 -5.98
N SER A 217 6.37 -23.64 -5.74
CA SER A 217 6.24 -24.64 -6.80
C SER A 217 4.90 -24.52 -7.55
N ALA A 218 3.81 -24.30 -6.82
CA ALA A 218 2.48 -24.08 -7.41
C ALA A 218 2.42 -22.81 -8.27
N LEU A 219 2.99 -21.71 -7.81
CA LEU A 219 3.07 -20.46 -8.56
C LEU A 219 3.96 -20.57 -9.80
N GLN A 220 5.07 -21.30 -9.73
CA GLN A 220 5.92 -21.57 -10.87
C GLN A 220 5.20 -22.40 -11.94
N ALA A 221 4.48 -23.45 -11.53
CA ALA A 221 3.65 -24.22 -12.45
C ALA A 221 2.56 -23.36 -13.11
N ALA A 222 1.90 -22.49 -12.33
CA ALA A 222 0.89 -21.56 -12.83
C ALA A 222 1.48 -20.54 -13.82
N SER A 223 2.72 -20.08 -13.61
CA SER A 223 3.38 -19.12 -14.51
C SER A 223 3.67 -19.69 -15.92
N ALA A 224 3.71 -20.99 -16.06
CA ALA A 224 3.90 -21.69 -17.35
C ALA A 224 2.59 -21.89 -18.13
N SER A 225 1.43 -21.56 -17.55
CA SER A 225 0.13 -21.74 -18.19
C SER A 225 -0.15 -20.66 -19.25
N PRO A 226 -0.94 -20.95 -20.30
CA PRO A 226 -1.35 -19.96 -21.30
C PRO A 226 -2.40 -19.02 -20.72
N ALA A 227 -1.97 -17.98 -19.99
CA ALA A 227 -2.84 -17.03 -19.32
C ALA A 227 -2.52 -15.57 -19.73
N PRO A 228 -3.40 -14.61 -19.45
CA PRO A 228 -3.12 -13.19 -19.65
C PRO A 228 -1.84 -12.74 -18.95
N ARG A 229 -1.04 -11.88 -19.60
CA ARG A 229 0.25 -11.41 -19.09
C ARG A 229 0.17 -10.83 -17.67
N ALA A 230 -0.89 -10.07 -17.37
CA ALA A 230 -1.09 -9.51 -16.04
C ALA A 230 -1.17 -10.57 -14.94
N LEU A 231 -1.87 -11.71 -15.20
CA LEU A 231 -1.95 -12.80 -14.23
C LEU A 231 -0.61 -13.52 -14.06
N ILE A 232 0.13 -13.73 -15.15
CA ILE A 232 1.48 -14.30 -15.09
C ILE A 232 2.41 -13.36 -14.29
N ALA A 233 2.29 -12.04 -14.47
CA ALA A 233 3.04 -11.08 -13.68
C ALA A 233 2.71 -11.19 -12.18
N TYR A 234 1.44 -11.41 -11.82
CA TYR A 234 1.04 -11.62 -10.42
C TYR A 234 1.61 -12.92 -9.83
N THR A 235 1.73 -14.02 -10.61
CA THR A 235 2.40 -15.24 -10.11
C THR A 235 3.88 -14.99 -9.82
N HIS A 236 4.57 -14.20 -10.65
CA HIS A 236 5.95 -13.81 -10.39
C HIS A 236 6.05 -12.85 -9.18
N LEU A 237 5.12 -11.91 -9.03
CA LEU A 237 5.05 -11.00 -7.88
C LEU A 237 4.91 -11.80 -6.58
N LEU A 238 3.96 -12.73 -6.51
CA LEU A 238 3.75 -13.59 -5.35
C LEU A 238 4.94 -14.51 -5.06
N SER A 239 5.56 -15.07 -6.10
CA SER A 239 6.80 -15.85 -5.96
C SER A 239 7.91 -15.01 -5.33
N GLY A 240 8.04 -13.74 -5.73
CA GLY A 240 8.96 -12.78 -5.12
C GLY A 240 8.62 -12.50 -3.67
N SER A 241 7.35 -12.28 -3.35
CA SER A 241 6.89 -12.03 -1.98
C SER A 241 7.13 -13.25 -1.07
N CYS A 242 6.87 -14.45 -1.56
CA CYS A 242 7.17 -15.70 -0.86
C CYS A 242 8.66 -15.83 -0.55
N LEU A 243 9.53 -15.56 -1.52
CA LEU A 243 10.99 -15.57 -1.34
C LEU A 243 11.48 -14.48 -0.37
N ALA A 244 10.83 -13.31 -0.37
CA ALA A 244 11.11 -12.25 0.59
C ALA A 244 10.77 -12.66 2.04
N HIS A 245 9.65 -13.37 2.23
CA HIS A 245 9.29 -13.98 3.53
C HIS A 245 10.28 -15.06 3.97
N MET A 246 10.80 -15.85 3.02
CA MET A 246 11.86 -16.84 3.28
C MET A 246 13.24 -16.21 3.49
N ASN A 247 13.34 -14.90 3.64
CA ASN A 247 14.60 -14.15 3.77
C ASN A 247 15.59 -14.35 2.62
N ARG A 248 15.09 -14.45 1.39
CA ARG A 248 15.88 -14.56 0.15
C ARG A 248 15.69 -13.32 -0.76
N PRO A 249 16.18 -12.15 -0.34
CA PRO A 249 15.86 -10.88 -1.00
C PRO A 249 16.36 -10.80 -2.44
N HIS A 250 17.54 -11.33 -2.75
CA HIS A 250 18.09 -11.29 -4.12
C HIS A 250 17.26 -12.12 -5.11
N MET A 251 16.75 -13.27 -4.67
CA MET A 251 15.87 -14.09 -5.51
C MET A 251 14.50 -13.45 -5.67
N ALA A 252 14.00 -12.77 -4.62
CA ALA A 252 12.76 -11.99 -4.69
C ALA A 252 12.85 -10.89 -5.75
N LEU A 253 13.96 -10.13 -5.78
CA LEU A 253 14.20 -9.10 -6.81
C LEU A 253 14.22 -9.67 -8.23
N GLN A 254 14.77 -10.87 -8.43
CA GLN A 254 14.71 -11.54 -9.74
C GLN A 254 13.29 -11.88 -10.16
N CYS A 255 12.43 -12.31 -9.22
CA CYS A 255 11.02 -12.57 -9.51
C CYS A 255 10.25 -11.28 -9.81
N TYR A 256 10.49 -10.20 -9.06
CA TYR A 256 9.87 -8.90 -9.35
C TYR A 256 10.31 -8.35 -10.70
N ARG A 257 11.56 -8.54 -11.09
CA ARG A 257 12.05 -8.20 -12.42
C ARG A 257 11.32 -8.98 -13.51
N LYS A 258 11.13 -10.30 -13.33
CA LYS A 258 10.35 -11.11 -14.28
C LYS A 258 8.88 -10.65 -14.36
N ALA A 259 8.29 -10.25 -13.23
CA ALA A 259 6.94 -9.67 -13.23
C ALA A 259 6.86 -8.43 -14.13
N LEU A 260 7.85 -7.52 -14.02
CA LEU A 260 7.94 -6.30 -14.83
C LEU A 260 8.28 -6.57 -16.30
N GLU A 261 9.09 -7.58 -16.60
CA GLU A 261 9.37 -8.01 -17.97
C GLU A 261 8.12 -8.61 -18.64
N THR A 262 7.27 -9.26 -17.84
CA THR A 262 6.01 -9.85 -18.32
C THR A 262 4.93 -8.79 -18.50
N ASP A 263 4.74 -7.92 -17.50
CA ASP A 263 3.81 -6.79 -17.53
C ASP A 263 4.46 -5.53 -16.94
N PRO A 264 4.91 -4.60 -17.79
CA PRO A 264 5.52 -3.34 -17.32
C PRO A 264 4.58 -2.47 -16.46
N ARG A 265 3.27 -2.72 -16.48
CA ARG A 265 2.27 -2.01 -15.67
C ARG A 265 2.10 -2.58 -14.26
N CYS A 266 2.83 -3.60 -13.90
CA CYS A 266 2.79 -4.20 -12.56
C CYS A 266 3.48 -3.27 -11.53
N VAL A 267 2.86 -2.11 -11.23
CA VAL A 267 3.39 -1.10 -10.28
C VAL A 267 3.72 -1.67 -8.91
N CYS A 268 2.98 -2.71 -8.48
CA CYS A 268 3.24 -3.40 -7.21
C CYS A 268 4.64 -4.01 -7.16
N ALA A 269 5.17 -4.51 -8.29
CA ALA A 269 6.51 -5.09 -8.34
C ALA A 269 7.61 -4.04 -8.13
N PHE A 270 7.42 -2.79 -8.61
CA PHE A 270 8.32 -1.68 -8.30
C PHE A 270 8.29 -1.34 -6.82
N TYR A 271 7.10 -1.26 -6.23
CA TYR A 271 6.95 -0.95 -4.81
C TYR A 271 7.58 -2.04 -3.92
N GLN A 272 7.31 -3.30 -4.20
CA GLN A 272 7.93 -4.42 -3.48
C GLN A 272 9.45 -4.46 -3.66
N SER A 273 9.96 -4.10 -4.84
CA SER A 273 11.41 -3.98 -5.08
C SER A 273 12.02 -2.87 -4.23
N ALA A 274 11.37 -1.70 -4.11
CA ALA A 274 11.82 -0.61 -3.26
C ALA A 274 11.90 -1.04 -1.79
N LEU A 275 10.91 -1.79 -1.28
CA LEU A 275 10.92 -2.33 0.07
C LEU A 275 12.07 -3.32 0.31
N ILE A 276 12.41 -4.15 -0.69
CA ILE A 276 13.56 -5.06 -0.60
C ILE A 276 14.87 -4.28 -0.61
N TYR A 277 15.03 -3.26 -1.48
CA TYR A 277 16.23 -2.42 -1.49
C TYR A 277 16.43 -1.68 -0.16
N ARG A 278 15.34 -1.24 0.49
CA ARG A 278 15.36 -0.68 1.85
C ARG A 278 15.91 -1.69 2.87
N ARG A 279 15.42 -2.93 2.84
CA ARG A 279 15.93 -4.02 3.73
C ARG A 279 17.38 -4.38 3.47
N LEU A 280 17.88 -4.20 2.25
CA LEU A 280 19.26 -4.42 1.86
C LEU A 280 20.16 -3.19 2.08
N GLU A 281 19.61 -2.10 2.63
CA GLU A 281 20.29 -0.81 2.85
C GLU A 281 20.88 -0.22 1.55
N ASN A 282 20.34 -0.62 0.40
CA ASN A 282 20.75 -0.08 -0.91
C ASN A 282 19.88 1.13 -1.27
N SER A 283 20.20 2.26 -0.65
CA SER A 283 19.47 3.51 -0.81
C SER A 283 19.44 4.05 -2.24
N GLN A 284 20.51 3.85 -3.00
CA GLN A 284 20.54 4.30 -4.39
C GLN A 284 19.54 3.54 -5.27
N ALA A 285 19.46 2.23 -5.11
CA ALA A 285 18.50 1.41 -5.84
C ALA A 285 17.05 1.67 -5.35
N GLU A 286 16.86 1.91 -4.05
CA GLU A 286 15.55 2.29 -3.47
C GLU A 286 15.06 3.61 -4.08
N ILE A 287 15.88 4.66 -4.10
CA ILE A 287 15.55 5.97 -4.69
C ILE A 287 15.18 5.81 -6.17
N GLN A 288 15.92 5.02 -6.95
CA GLN A 288 15.59 4.78 -8.35
C GLN A 288 14.26 4.03 -8.52
N ALA A 289 14.01 3.02 -7.71
CA ALA A 289 12.75 2.28 -7.74
C ALA A 289 11.55 3.18 -7.39
N LEU A 290 11.66 4.03 -6.35
CA LEU A 290 10.63 5.00 -5.98
C LEU A 290 10.39 6.04 -7.08
N ARG A 291 11.44 6.51 -7.77
CA ARG A 291 11.31 7.46 -8.88
C ARG A 291 10.53 6.87 -10.04
N ILE A 292 10.88 5.63 -10.44
CA ILE A 292 10.16 4.92 -11.51
C ILE A 292 8.72 4.69 -11.09
N LEU A 293 8.48 4.23 -9.84
CA LEU A 293 7.15 4.02 -9.31
C LEU A 293 6.31 5.29 -9.37
N HIS A 294 6.84 6.43 -8.90
CA HIS A 294 6.16 7.72 -8.98
C HIS A 294 5.79 8.09 -10.42
N SER A 295 6.74 7.97 -11.36
CA SER A 295 6.49 8.24 -12.77
C SER A 295 5.39 7.34 -13.36
N MET A 296 5.35 6.06 -12.96
CA MET A 296 4.32 5.12 -13.41
C MET A 296 2.94 5.45 -12.85
N LEU A 297 2.86 5.92 -11.60
CA LEU A 297 1.59 6.31 -10.96
C LEU A 297 0.99 7.60 -11.53
N LEU A 298 1.82 8.46 -12.14
CA LEU A 298 1.36 9.68 -12.83
C LEU A 298 0.85 9.41 -14.25
N LEU A 299 1.18 8.25 -14.84
CA LEU A 299 0.64 7.90 -16.14
C LEU A 299 -0.87 7.71 -16.01
N PRO A 300 -1.67 8.32 -16.93
CA PRO A 300 -3.10 8.09 -16.92
C PRO A 300 -3.34 6.58 -16.98
N SER A 301 -4.17 6.08 -16.07
CA SER A 301 -4.66 4.70 -16.15
C SER A 301 -5.38 4.57 -17.49
N THR A 302 -4.63 4.23 -18.54
CA THR A 302 -5.28 3.75 -19.74
C THR A 302 -6.07 2.55 -19.26
N THR A 303 -7.39 2.69 -19.31
CA THR A 303 -8.38 1.64 -19.07
C THR A 303 -7.77 0.29 -19.30
N GLU A 304 -8.00 -0.64 -18.36
CA GLU A 304 -7.55 -2.05 -18.44
C GLU A 304 -7.50 -2.46 -19.91
N PRO A 305 -6.40 -3.14 -20.36
CA PRO A 305 -6.30 -3.53 -21.76
C PRO A 305 -7.62 -4.20 -22.09
N ALA A 306 -8.36 -3.61 -23.04
CA ALA A 306 -9.66 -4.10 -23.44
C ALA A 306 -9.49 -5.60 -23.64
N MET A 307 -9.96 -6.38 -22.66
CA MET A 307 -10.03 -7.84 -22.76
C MET A 307 -10.71 -8.08 -24.08
N ALA A 308 -10.14 -8.97 -24.88
CA ALA A 308 -10.58 -9.23 -26.24
C ALA A 308 -12.09 -9.06 -26.37
N ALA A 309 -12.52 -8.15 -27.21
CA ALA A 309 -13.92 -7.76 -27.39
C ALA A 309 -14.83 -9.01 -27.30
N GLY A 310 -15.69 -9.05 -26.28
CA GLY A 310 -16.59 -10.19 -26.05
C GLY A 310 -16.39 -11.00 -24.76
N CYS A 311 -15.42 -10.67 -23.87
CA CYS A 311 -15.28 -11.36 -22.58
C CYS A 311 -16.01 -10.59 -21.47
N LEU A 312 -17.18 -11.08 -21.04
CA LEU A 312 -18.00 -10.51 -19.96
C LEU A 312 -17.40 -10.73 -18.57
N LEU A 313 -16.49 -11.71 -18.41
CA LEU A 313 -15.87 -12.07 -17.14
C LEU A 313 -14.43 -11.55 -17.10
N SER A 314 -14.19 -10.51 -16.29
CA SER A 314 -12.84 -10.03 -16.00
C SER A 314 -12.14 -10.94 -14.99
N PRO A 315 -10.83 -11.23 -15.14
CA PRO A 315 -10.05 -11.94 -14.12
C PRO A 315 -10.09 -11.28 -12.76
N SER A 316 -10.22 -9.96 -12.69
CA SER A 316 -10.33 -9.19 -11.44
C SER A 316 -11.51 -9.62 -10.57
N LEU A 317 -12.60 -10.14 -11.15
CA LEU A 317 -13.75 -10.66 -10.41
C LEU A 317 -13.40 -11.89 -9.55
N PHE A 318 -12.38 -12.66 -9.94
CA PHE A 318 -11.96 -13.89 -9.27
C PHE A 318 -10.77 -13.68 -8.32
N LEU A 319 -10.19 -12.49 -8.29
CA LEU A 319 -9.04 -12.14 -7.46
C LEU A 319 -9.43 -11.39 -6.18
N CYS A 320 -10.59 -11.67 -5.62
CA CYS A 320 -11.16 -11.01 -4.44
C CYS A 320 -10.63 -11.63 -3.14
N SER A 321 -9.33 -11.52 -2.85
CA SER A 321 -8.74 -11.90 -1.57
C SER A 321 -8.22 -10.68 -0.84
N GLN A 322 -8.45 -10.61 0.48
CA GLN A 322 -7.95 -9.51 1.31
C GLN A 322 -6.42 -9.50 1.37
N SER A 323 -5.81 -10.68 1.49
CA SER A 323 -4.35 -10.85 1.48
C SER A 323 -3.75 -10.41 0.14
N LEU A 324 -4.38 -10.77 -0.97
CA LEU A 324 -3.95 -10.35 -2.30
C LEU A 324 -4.12 -8.83 -2.47
N SER A 325 -5.26 -8.26 -2.06
CA SER A 325 -5.52 -6.82 -2.13
C SER A 325 -4.48 -6.03 -1.33
N SER A 326 -4.09 -6.52 -0.16
CA SER A 326 -3.03 -5.93 0.66
C SER A 326 -1.67 -5.95 -0.05
N LEU A 327 -1.32 -7.05 -0.72
CA LEU A 327 -0.08 -7.18 -1.49
C LEU A 327 -0.05 -6.33 -2.77
N LEU A 328 -1.21 -6.14 -3.39
CA LEU A 328 -1.36 -5.32 -4.58
C LEU A 328 -1.53 -3.83 -4.26
N SER A 329 -1.77 -3.48 -2.99
CA SER A 329 -1.89 -2.09 -2.57
C SER A 329 -0.56 -1.35 -2.73
N VAL A 330 -0.60 -0.23 -3.41
CA VAL A 330 0.53 0.67 -3.61
C VAL A 330 0.16 2.02 -3.01
N PRO A 331 1.06 2.69 -2.29
CA PRO A 331 0.82 4.04 -1.78
C PRO A 331 0.43 5.01 -2.90
N SER A 332 -0.29 6.07 -2.55
CA SER A 332 -0.63 7.12 -3.51
C SER A 332 0.62 7.76 -4.12
N ALA A 333 0.50 8.36 -5.31
CA ALA A 333 1.60 9.05 -5.98
C ALA A 333 2.25 10.11 -5.07
N LEU A 334 1.43 10.84 -4.29
CA LEU A 334 1.92 11.84 -3.33
C LEU A 334 2.69 11.20 -2.16
N SER A 335 2.23 10.05 -1.64
CA SER A 335 2.95 9.32 -0.58
C SER A 335 4.29 8.76 -1.08
N VAL A 336 4.34 8.30 -2.33
CA VAL A 336 5.59 7.85 -2.97
C VAL A 336 6.52 9.05 -3.17
N LEU A 337 6.01 10.19 -3.61
CA LEU A 337 6.78 11.42 -3.79
C LEU A 337 7.36 11.94 -2.47
N HIS A 338 6.57 11.91 -1.38
CA HIS A 338 7.05 12.23 -0.03
C HIS A 338 8.18 11.28 0.40
N SER A 339 8.00 9.97 0.23
CA SER A 339 9.02 8.98 0.57
C SER A 339 10.30 9.18 -0.25
N LEU A 340 10.18 9.52 -1.52
CA LEU A 340 11.30 9.83 -2.41
C LEU A 340 12.05 11.08 -1.94
N ALA A 341 11.33 12.16 -1.64
CA ALA A 341 11.90 13.41 -1.14
C ALA A 341 12.70 13.18 0.14
N LEU A 342 12.09 12.50 1.11
CA LEU A 342 12.72 12.18 2.40
C LEU A 342 14.00 11.36 2.21
N LYS A 343 13.95 10.30 1.39
CA LYS A 343 15.10 9.45 1.09
C LYS A 343 16.23 10.23 0.40
N CYS A 344 15.92 11.08 -0.55
CA CYS A 344 16.91 11.93 -1.21
C CYS A 344 17.63 12.83 -0.21
N VAL A 345 16.90 13.46 0.72
CA VAL A 345 17.50 14.34 1.74
C VAL A 345 18.38 13.54 2.70
N ILE A 346 17.90 12.43 3.23
CA ILE A 346 18.65 11.59 4.19
C ILE A 346 19.98 11.08 3.58
N HIS A 347 19.96 10.74 2.29
CA HIS A 347 21.15 10.23 1.60
C HIS A 347 21.99 11.30 0.88
N GLY A 348 21.84 12.57 1.28
CA GLY A 348 22.70 13.67 0.82
C GLY A 348 22.38 14.20 -0.58
N ARG A 349 21.32 13.71 -1.25
CA ARG A 349 20.83 14.22 -2.54
C ARG A 349 19.88 15.40 -2.32
N VAL A 350 20.36 16.41 -1.60
CA VAL A 350 19.52 17.49 -1.05
C VAL A 350 18.77 18.26 -2.14
N SER A 351 19.43 18.61 -3.25
CA SER A 351 18.80 19.37 -4.34
C SER A 351 17.58 18.63 -4.93
N GLU A 352 17.73 17.34 -5.18
CA GLU A 352 16.62 16.51 -5.70
C GLU A 352 15.51 16.35 -4.65
N GLY A 353 15.87 16.20 -3.37
CA GLY A 353 14.91 16.12 -2.29
C GLY A 353 14.08 17.40 -2.18
N VAL A 354 14.70 18.57 -2.34
CA VAL A 354 14.00 19.87 -2.37
C VAL A 354 13.04 19.96 -3.54
N GLU A 355 13.45 19.58 -4.75
CA GLU A 355 12.57 19.57 -5.91
C GLU A 355 11.34 18.68 -5.66
N CYS A 356 11.55 17.46 -5.16
CA CYS A 356 10.44 16.56 -4.82
C CYS A 356 9.50 17.14 -3.74
N TYR A 357 10.01 17.81 -2.72
CA TYR A 357 9.18 18.47 -1.71
C TYR A 357 8.37 19.64 -2.30
N LEU A 358 8.98 20.45 -3.17
CA LEU A 358 8.28 21.56 -3.82
C LEU A 358 7.18 21.06 -4.74
N ASP A 359 7.43 20.00 -5.52
CA ASP A 359 6.43 19.35 -6.37
C ASP A 359 5.27 18.79 -5.53
N LEU A 360 5.59 18.15 -4.39
CA LEU A 360 4.59 17.63 -3.45
C LEU A 360 3.69 18.74 -2.92
N LEU A 361 4.28 19.85 -2.47
CA LEU A 361 3.52 20.97 -1.92
C LEU A 361 2.65 21.65 -2.99
N ALA A 362 3.16 21.79 -4.22
CA ALA A 362 2.40 22.32 -5.35
C ALA A 362 1.20 21.41 -5.71
N ALA A 363 1.40 20.09 -5.72
CA ALA A 363 0.33 19.12 -5.98
C ALA A 363 -0.77 19.18 -4.90
N LEU A 364 -0.40 19.26 -3.61
CA LEU A 364 -1.35 19.37 -2.50
C LEU A 364 -2.16 20.67 -2.55
N GLN A 365 -1.56 21.79 -2.98
CA GLN A 365 -2.29 23.03 -3.17
C GLN A 365 -3.33 22.94 -4.30
N SER A 366 -3.00 22.24 -5.38
CA SER A 366 -3.93 22.04 -6.50
C SER A 366 -5.10 21.11 -6.14
N GLU A 367 -4.89 20.05 -5.38
CA GLU A 367 -5.94 19.13 -4.92
C GLU A 367 -6.93 19.80 -3.96
N ASN A 368 -6.45 20.65 -3.05
CA ASN A 368 -7.30 21.42 -2.14
C ASN A 368 -8.28 22.35 -2.88
N GLN A 369 -7.91 22.85 -4.07
CA GLN A 369 -8.79 23.68 -4.90
C GLN A 369 -9.90 22.86 -5.58
N HIS A 370 -9.71 21.56 -5.78
CA HIS A 370 -10.66 20.70 -6.49
C HIS A 370 -11.53 19.81 -5.60
N GLY A 371 -11.41 19.90 -4.26
CA GLY A 371 -12.33 19.25 -3.31
C GLY A 371 -12.25 17.72 -3.23
N VAL A 372 -11.18 17.09 -3.73
CA VAL A 372 -11.02 15.62 -3.73
C VAL A 372 -10.28 15.18 -2.46
N HIS A 373 -11.03 14.90 -1.39
CA HIS A 373 -10.46 14.54 -0.07
C HIS A 373 -10.04 13.07 0.11
N ALA A 374 -10.11 12.22 -0.90
CA ALA A 374 -10.00 10.76 -0.71
C ALA A 374 -8.56 10.21 -0.57
N ALA A 375 -7.51 10.92 -1.00
CA ALA A 375 -6.14 10.39 -1.05
C ALA A 375 -5.22 10.81 0.13
N VAL A 376 -5.70 11.64 1.05
CA VAL A 376 -4.86 12.37 2.03
C VAL A 376 -4.53 11.55 3.29
N SER A 377 -5.17 10.39 3.52
CA SER A 377 -5.08 9.67 4.82
C SER A 377 -3.70 9.05 5.13
N THR A 378 -2.80 8.90 4.16
CA THR A 378 -1.49 8.27 4.35
C THR A 378 -0.31 9.25 4.40
N LEU A 379 -0.57 10.55 4.14
CA LEU A 379 0.46 11.59 4.17
C LEU A 379 0.57 12.22 5.56
N PRO A 380 1.77 12.69 5.96
CA PRO A 380 1.91 13.54 7.13
C PRO A 380 1.06 14.80 7.02
N LYS A 381 0.64 15.36 8.17
CA LYS A 381 -0.11 16.61 8.22
C LYS A 381 0.72 17.76 7.60
N LEU A 382 0.07 18.70 6.95
CA LEU A 382 0.70 19.76 6.15
C LEU A 382 1.79 20.56 6.91
N PRO A 383 1.64 20.95 8.19
CA PRO A 383 2.71 21.64 8.93
C PRO A 383 3.99 20.80 9.02
N ARG A 384 3.88 19.49 9.19
CA ARG A 384 5.04 18.59 9.18
C ARG A 384 5.75 18.56 7.83
N LEU A 385 4.99 18.52 6.73
CA LEU A 385 5.56 18.56 5.37
C LEU A 385 6.30 19.89 5.11
N TYR A 386 5.74 21.02 5.56
CA TYR A 386 6.43 22.31 5.47
C TYR A 386 7.74 22.33 6.26
N LEU A 387 7.78 21.73 7.45
CA LEU A 387 9.00 21.66 8.26
C LEU A 387 10.06 20.74 7.63
N GLU A 388 9.66 19.61 7.08
CA GLU A 388 10.57 18.70 6.38
C GLU A 388 11.15 19.35 5.10
N ALA A 389 10.30 20.01 4.31
CA ALA A 389 10.73 20.82 3.16
C ALA A 389 11.62 22.00 3.57
N GLY A 390 11.28 22.69 4.66
CA GLY A 390 12.08 23.78 5.22
C GLY A 390 13.47 23.31 5.65
N ALA A 391 13.57 22.16 6.31
CA ALA A 391 14.85 21.56 6.68
C ALA A 391 15.69 21.21 5.44
N ALA A 392 15.08 20.65 4.39
CA ALA A 392 15.74 20.36 3.12
C ALA A 392 16.24 21.65 2.44
N LEU A 393 15.43 22.71 2.40
CA LEU A 393 15.79 24.02 1.85
C LEU A 393 16.97 24.64 2.63
N LEU A 394 16.97 24.53 3.94
CA LEU A 394 18.07 25.00 4.78
C LEU A 394 19.38 24.25 4.44
N MET A 395 19.32 22.93 4.28
CA MET A 395 20.47 22.12 3.85
C MET A 395 20.94 22.49 2.43
N ALA A 396 20.01 22.87 1.54
CA ALA A 396 20.30 23.37 0.20
C ALA A 396 20.81 24.83 0.16
N ARG A 397 21.06 25.45 1.31
CA ARG A 397 21.49 26.86 1.43
C ARG A 397 20.49 27.88 0.87
N ARG A 398 19.20 27.60 1.03
CA ARG A 398 18.07 28.47 0.63
C ARG A 398 17.30 28.98 1.86
N PRO A 399 17.92 29.82 2.72
CA PRO A 399 17.32 30.23 3.99
C PRO A 399 16.04 31.07 3.82
N ALA A 400 15.93 31.90 2.76
CA ALA A 400 14.74 32.72 2.53
C ALA A 400 13.49 31.87 2.27
N ASP A 401 13.60 30.85 1.47
CA ASP A 401 12.48 29.96 1.16
C ASP A 401 12.10 29.10 2.39
N CYS A 402 13.10 28.66 3.17
CA CYS A 402 12.86 27.99 4.44
C CYS A 402 12.09 28.89 5.42
N MET A 403 12.44 30.17 5.54
CA MET A 403 11.73 31.11 6.40
C MET A 403 10.27 31.28 5.99
N ALA A 404 9.98 31.37 4.70
CA ALA A 404 8.61 31.48 4.20
C ALA A 404 7.74 30.29 4.60
N LEU A 405 8.27 29.05 4.49
CA LEU A 405 7.54 27.85 4.94
C LEU A 405 7.36 27.81 6.47
N CYS A 406 8.36 28.28 7.23
CA CYS A 406 8.25 28.38 8.68
C CYS A 406 7.20 29.42 9.12
N ASP A 407 7.09 30.54 8.43
CA ASP A 407 6.07 31.55 8.69
C ASP A 407 4.66 31.00 8.46
N GLU A 408 4.47 30.17 7.43
CA GLU A 408 3.20 29.50 7.17
C GLU A 408 2.84 28.51 8.30
N VAL A 409 3.81 27.73 8.79
CA VAL A 409 3.58 26.84 9.94
C VAL A 409 3.21 27.64 11.18
N ILE A 410 3.93 28.73 11.48
CA ILE A 410 3.67 29.56 12.65
C ILE A 410 2.28 30.20 12.53
N GLY A 411 1.94 30.78 11.37
CA GLY A 411 0.64 31.41 11.11
C GLY A 411 -0.54 30.45 11.29
N SER A 412 -0.38 29.20 10.83
CA SER A 412 -1.45 28.17 10.92
C SER A 412 -1.57 27.53 12.32
N THR A 413 -0.56 27.65 13.18
CA THR A 413 -0.55 26.95 14.47
C THR A 413 -0.62 27.88 15.68
N GLN A 414 -0.21 29.14 15.57
CA GLN A 414 -0.01 30.07 16.69
C GLN A 414 -1.30 30.28 17.51
N ASP A 415 -2.44 30.48 16.88
CA ASP A 415 -3.71 30.76 17.55
C ASP A 415 -4.30 29.52 18.27
N LEU A 416 -3.75 28.33 17.97
CA LEU A 416 -4.20 27.04 18.51
C LEU A 416 -3.21 26.49 19.57
N LEU A 417 -2.24 27.28 20.00
CA LEU A 417 -1.24 26.84 20.97
C LEU A 417 -1.83 26.82 22.39
N PRO A 418 -1.66 25.71 23.13
CA PRO A 418 -2.06 25.63 24.52
C PRO A 418 -1.17 26.50 25.40
N GLU A 419 -1.70 27.06 26.49
CA GLU A 419 -0.89 27.79 27.48
C GLU A 419 0.13 26.88 28.17
N LYS A 420 -0.27 25.66 28.51
CA LYS A 420 0.54 24.60 29.11
C LYS A 420 0.11 23.25 28.61
N VAL A 421 1.06 22.34 28.44
CA VAL A 421 0.81 20.92 28.13
C VAL A 421 1.30 20.10 29.31
N LEU A 422 0.40 19.34 29.93
CA LEU A 422 0.73 18.39 31.00
C LEU A 422 0.86 17.01 30.39
N LEU A 423 2.04 16.41 30.51
CA LEU A 423 2.28 15.02 30.14
C LEU A 423 2.08 14.14 31.37
N GLU A 424 1.11 13.24 31.33
CA GLU A 424 0.89 12.23 32.37
C GLU A 424 1.65 10.94 32.03
N ASP A 425 2.15 10.24 33.07
CA ASP A 425 2.87 8.99 32.90
C ASP A 425 1.87 7.85 32.55
N PRO A 426 2.07 7.07 31.48
CA PRO A 426 1.16 5.98 31.08
C PRO A 426 1.06 4.84 32.09
N GLY A 427 1.79 4.90 33.22
CA GLY A 427 1.85 3.86 34.25
C GLY A 427 0.76 3.89 35.33
N ASP A 428 -0.02 4.94 35.46
CA ASP A 428 -1.03 5.06 36.52
C ASP A 428 -2.39 4.59 36.00
N GLY A 429 -2.71 3.32 36.32
CA GLY A 429 -3.93 2.64 35.88
C GLY A 429 -5.21 3.36 36.32
N ARG A 430 -5.69 4.29 35.52
CA ARG A 430 -7.03 4.87 35.65
C ARG A 430 -7.95 4.50 34.49
N VAL A 431 -9.00 3.87 34.91
CA VAL A 431 -10.30 3.60 34.29
C VAL A 431 -10.64 4.48 33.08
N ALA A 432 -10.93 3.82 32.00
CA ALA A 432 -11.51 4.35 30.76
C ALA A 432 -12.72 5.26 31.02
N GLY A 433 -12.54 6.57 30.84
CA GLY A 433 -13.62 7.52 30.99
C GLY A 433 -13.16 8.94 30.64
N SER A 434 -12.79 9.20 29.43
CA SER A 434 -12.85 10.46 28.68
C SER A 434 -11.83 10.46 27.51
N GLY A 435 -12.18 9.80 26.41
CA GLY A 435 -11.34 9.76 25.20
C GLY A 435 -11.09 11.14 24.55
N GLU A 436 -11.95 12.12 24.79
CA GLU A 436 -11.83 13.45 24.18
C GLU A 436 -10.73 14.33 24.78
N VAL A 437 -10.44 14.21 26.10
CA VAL A 437 -9.46 15.07 26.79
C VAL A 437 -8.02 14.68 26.45
N THR A 438 -7.76 13.40 26.17
CA THR A 438 -6.45 12.90 25.77
C THR A 438 -6.08 13.29 24.34
N GLU A 439 -7.03 13.28 23.41
CA GLU A 439 -6.84 13.61 22.00
C GLU A 439 -6.58 15.11 21.79
N GLU A 440 -7.23 15.99 22.55
CA GLU A 440 -6.94 17.43 22.53
C GLU A 440 -5.55 17.77 23.08
N ALA A 441 -5.10 17.08 24.15
CA ALA A 441 -3.79 17.29 24.73
C ALA A 441 -2.66 16.81 23.79
N GLU A 442 -2.84 15.66 23.13
CA GLU A 442 -1.90 15.16 22.13
C GLU A 442 -1.82 16.08 20.91
N ASN A 443 -2.95 16.53 20.39
CA ASN A 443 -2.98 17.50 19.30
C ASN A 443 -2.34 18.83 19.72
N GLY A 444 -2.46 19.25 20.98
CA GLY A 444 -1.82 20.43 21.53
C GLY A 444 -0.30 20.31 21.58
N LEU A 445 0.23 19.16 22.04
CA LEU A 445 1.66 18.87 22.05
C LEU A 445 2.25 18.89 20.64
N VAL A 446 1.62 18.18 19.71
CA VAL A 446 2.09 18.10 18.32
C VAL A 446 2.16 19.48 17.65
N ARG A 447 1.13 20.33 17.84
CA ARG A 447 1.14 21.72 17.34
C ARG A 447 2.25 22.55 17.95
N LEU A 448 2.49 22.42 19.27
CA LEU A 448 3.57 23.11 19.98
C LEU A 448 4.93 22.67 19.44
N LEU A 449 5.14 21.37 19.19
CA LEU A 449 6.38 20.85 18.61
C LEU A 449 6.63 21.39 17.20
N TRP A 450 5.60 21.48 16.35
CA TRP A 450 5.73 22.05 15.00
C TRP A 450 6.10 23.54 15.05
N THR A 451 5.42 24.32 15.90
CA THR A 451 5.73 25.76 16.04
C THR A 451 7.15 25.97 16.60
N ALA A 452 7.56 25.15 17.59
CA ALA A 452 8.91 25.20 18.13
C ALA A 452 9.95 24.80 17.07
N ALA A 453 9.70 23.80 16.26
CA ALA A 453 10.57 23.40 15.15
C ALA A 453 10.67 24.50 14.08
N ALA A 454 9.59 25.21 13.76
CA ALA A 454 9.61 26.34 12.84
C ALA A 454 10.53 27.47 13.37
N TYR A 455 10.42 27.82 14.64
CA TYR A 455 11.35 28.79 15.24
C TYR A 455 12.79 28.29 15.30
N LEU A 456 13.02 27.00 15.50
CA LEU A 456 14.38 26.42 15.44
C LEU A 456 14.97 26.58 14.03
N LEU A 457 14.21 26.24 12.98
CA LEU A 457 14.65 26.37 11.58
C LEU A 457 14.89 27.85 11.22
N GLN A 458 14.03 28.79 11.65
CA GLN A 458 14.26 30.20 11.46
C GLN A 458 15.55 30.66 12.15
N GLY A 459 15.82 30.17 13.37
CA GLY A 459 17.09 30.41 14.06
C GLY A 459 18.30 29.94 13.26
N HIS A 460 18.19 28.75 12.64
CA HIS A 460 19.23 28.23 11.74
C HIS A 460 19.38 29.07 10.47
N CYS A 461 18.29 29.58 9.90
CA CYS A 461 18.30 30.45 8.73
C CYS A 461 19.08 31.75 9.03
N TYR A 462 18.75 32.43 10.14
CA TYR A 462 19.48 33.64 10.57
C TYR A 462 20.94 33.36 10.91
N SER A 463 21.23 32.16 11.43
CA SER A 463 22.60 31.71 11.68
C SER A 463 23.40 31.55 10.38
N GLN A 464 22.79 31.01 9.32
CA GLN A 464 23.41 30.95 7.98
C GLN A 464 23.63 32.34 7.37
N LEU A 465 22.71 33.27 7.62
CA LEU A 465 22.80 34.67 7.18
C LEU A 465 23.76 35.50 8.05
N LYS A 466 24.34 34.90 9.10
CA LYS A 466 25.23 35.55 10.09
C LYS A 466 24.55 36.67 10.88
N ASP A 467 23.22 36.73 10.92
CA ASP A 467 22.48 37.61 11.83
C ASP A 467 22.27 36.91 13.18
N TRP A 468 23.30 36.92 13.98
CA TRP A 468 23.34 36.23 15.27
C TRP A 468 22.33 36.76 16.27
N LYS A 469 21.97 38.07 16.20
CA LYS A 469 20.99 38.67 17.10
C LYS A 469 19.59 38.13 16.84
N GLN A 470 19.18 38.06 15.57
CA GLN A 470 17.90 37.45 15.18
C GLN A 470 17.91 35.95 15.46
N ALA A 471 19.02 35.26 15.18
CA ALA A 471 19.16 33.85 15.52
C ALA A 471 18.88 33.58 17.01
N VAL A 472 19.50 34.35 17.92
CA VAL A 472 19.26 34.25 19.37
C VAL A 472 17.78 34.48 19.71
N THR A 473 17.12 35.43 19.05
CA THR A 473 15.71 35.74 19.28
C THR A 473 14.81 34.53 18.93
N HIS A 474 15.00 33.91 17.75
CA HIS A 474 14.21 32.80 17.29
C HIS A 474 14.48 31.53 18.10
N TYR A 475 15.73 31.20 18.43
CA TYR A 475 16.04 30.11 19.36
C TYR A 475 15.41 30.34 20.74
N THR A 476 15.37 31.57 21.23
CA THR A 476 14.72 31.87 22.51
C THR A 476 13.21 31.65 22.45
N ARG A 477 12.54 32.00 21.33
CA ARG A 477 11.13 31.71 21.12
C ARG A 477 10.87 30.19 21.10
N CYS A 478 11.72 29.44 20.42
CA CYS A 478 11.65 27.98 20.42
C CYS A 478 11.74 27.41 21.84
N ILE A 479 12.76 27.81 22.61
CA ILE A 479 12.96 27.33 23.98
C ILE A 479 11.78 27.72 24.88
N SER A 480 11.25 28.94 24.73
CA SER A 480 10.10 29.42 25.51
C SER A 480 8.83 28.59 25.29
N LEU A 481 8.62 28.08 24.06
CA LEU A 481 7.53 27.17 23.78
C LEU A 481 7.76 25.80 24.43
N LEU A 482 8.96 25.25 24.32
CA LEU A 482 9.27 23.93 24.84
C LEU A 482 9.23 23.86 26.38
N VAL A 483 9.44 25.00 27.08
CA VAL A 483 9.28 25.08 28.54
C VAL A 483 7.82 25.04 29.00
N LYS A 484 6.85 25.28 28.12
CA LYS A 484 5.42 25.15 28.44
C LYS A 484 4.97 23.68 28.63
N VAL A 485 5.80 22.72 28.19
CA VAL A 485 5.55 21.30 28.40
C VAL A 485 6.06 20.93 29.81
N LEU A 486 5.12 20.56 30.68
CA LEU A 486 5.40 20.20 32.07
C LEU A 486 5.19 18.69 32.24
N TYR A 487 6.16 18.06 32.93
CA TYR A 487 6.02 16.68 33.38
C TYR A 487 5.43 16.68 34.79
N LYS A 488 4.47 15.80 35.03
CA LYS A 488 4.02 15.51 36.39
C LYS A 488 5.15 14.72 37.06
N ASP A 489 5.81 15.35 38.00
CA ASP A 489 7.04 14.88 38.66
C ASP A 489 6.73 13.58 39.46
N THR A 490 7.04 12.43 38.91
CA THR A 490 7.12 11.15 39.61
C THR A 490 8.58 10.71 39.62
N GLY A 491 9.45 11.44 40.32
CA GLY A 491 10.75 11.01 40.85
C GLY A 491 11.67 10.05 40.06
N PHE A 492 11.39 9.79 38.78
CA PHE A 492 12.15 8.85 37.96
C PHE A 492 13.14 9.57 37.04
N SER A 493 14.40 9.24 37.23
CA SER A 493 15.51 9.53 36.31
C SER A 493 15.19 8.94 34.94
N LEU A 494 15.20 9.80 33.91
CA LEU A 494 15.03 9.47 32.49
C LEU A 494 16.13 8.52 31.98
N GLN A 495 16.09 7.25 32.36
CA GLN A 495 16.74 6.17 31.64
C GLN A 495 15.67 5.45 30.84
N MET A 496 15.78 5.57 29.50
CA MET A 496 14.91 4.97 28.51
C MET A 496 14.63 3.48 28.76
N PRO A 497 13.39 3.04 28.93
CA PRO A 497 13.01 1.67 28.59
C PRO A 497 12.36 1.66 27.21
N CYS A 498 13.12 1.31 26.17
CA CYS A 498 12.55 0.85 24.91
C CYS A 498 12.11 -0.59 25.08
N ALA A 499 10.85 -0.82 25.40
CA ALA A 499 10.16 -2.08 25.10
C ALA A 499 8.64 -1.90 25.28
N ASP A 500 7.93 -2.03 24.14
CA ASP A 500 6.52 -2.40 24.05
C ASP A 500 5.49 -1.58 24.85
N LYS A 501 5.11 -0.42 24.35
CA LYS A 501 3.73 0.13 24.22
C LYS A 501 3.81 1.64 23.93
N ASP A 502 3.01 2.10 22.96
CA ASP A 502 2.83 3.50 22.53
C ASP A 502 4.08 4.14 21.87
N ALA A 503 4.47 3.59 20.72
CA ALA A 503 5.61 4.05 19.92
C ALA A 503 5.50 5.55 19.51
N GLU A 504 4.30 6.07 19.34
CA GLU A 504 4.06 7.45 18.90
C GLU A 504 4.36 8.47 20.01
N GLN A 505 3.91 8.28 21.23
CA GLN A 505 4.20 9.17 22.37
C GLN A 505 5.69 9.18 22.73
N CYS A 506 6.37 8.04 22.60
CA CYS A 506 7.81 7.95 22.81
C CYS A 506 8.60 8.75 21.77
N VAL A 507 8.14 8.81 20.53
CA VAL A 507 8.74 9.60 19.45
C VAL A 507 8.59 11.10 19.74
N ASP A 508 7.42 11.57 20.13
CA ASP A 508 7.18 12.99 20.41
C ASP A 508 8.01 13.50 21.59
N LEU A 509 8.19 12.69 22.61
CA LEU A 509 9.06 13.00 23.75
C LEU A 509 10.54 13.10 23.33
N CYS A 510 10.98 12.19 22.49
CA CYS A 510 12.33 12.23 21.92
C CYS A 510 12.52 13.48 21.04
N VAL A 511 11.53 13.85 20.24
CA VAL A 511 11.53 15.06 19.41
C VAL A 511 11.60 16.31 20.29
N LEU A 512 10.80 16.36 21.38
CA LEU A 512 10.83 17.48 22.34
C LEU A 512 12.24 17.73 22.90
N GLN A 513 12.88 16.68 23.41
CA GLN A 513 14.23 16.78 24.01
C GLN A 513 15.27 17.18 22.97
N ARG A 514 15.18 16.64 21.75
CA ARG A 514 16.08 16.99 20.64
C ARG A 514 15.91 18.45 20.22
N LEU A 515 14.68 18.92 20.02
CA LEU A 515 14.41 20.32 19.69
C LEU A 515 14.96 21.27 20.77
N LYS A 516 14.79 20.91 22.06
CA LYS A 516 15.36 21.65 23.18
C LYS A 516 16.89 21.68 23.14
N GLY A 517 17.52 20.53 22.91
CA GLY A 517 18.98 20.45 22.80
C GLY A 517 19.52 21.24 21.61
N LEU A 518 18.92 21.10 20.43
CA LEU A 518 19.33 21.78 19.19
C LEU A 518 19.14 23.30 19.31
N SER A 519 18.05 23.79 19.91
CA SER A 519 17.80 25.21 20.07
C SER A 519 18.77 25.85 21.09
N LEU A 520 19.09 25.16 22.19
CA LEU A 520 20.12 25.59 23.15
C LEU A 520 21.52 25.60 22.51
N ALA A 521 21.85 24.59 21.69
CA ALA A 521 23.10 24.56 20.93
C ALA A 521 23.20 25.74 19.97
N GLY A 522 22.18 25.98 19.15
CA GLY A 522 22.13 27.07 18.18
C GLY A 522 22.23 28.44 18.85
N ARG A 523 21.50 28.65 19.97
CA ARG A 523 21.59 29.90 20.76
C ARG A 523 22.96 30.08 21.39
N GLY A 524 23.54 29.04 21.97
CA GLY A 524 24.88 29.07 22.55
C GLY A 524 25.96 29.36 21.51
N ILE A 525 25.87 28.76 20.32
CA ILE A 525 26.78 29.07 19.20
C ILE A 525 26.62 30.53 18.77
N SER A 526 25.39 31.04 18.67
CA SER A 526 25.12 32.44 18.31
C SER A 526 25.66 33.41 19.35
N PHE A 527 25.54 33.08 20.66
CA PHE A 527 26.17 33.88 21.74
C PHE A 527 27.70 33.87 21.63
N ALA A 528 28.32 32.75 21.30
CA ALA A 528 29.76 32.65 21.08
C ALA A 528 30.22 33.51 19.90
N GLN A 529 29.41 33.69 18.87
CA GLN A 529 29.71 34.55 17.71
C GLN A 529 29.62 36.03 18.00
N ILE A 530 28.82 36.45 19.00
CA ILE A 530 28.71 37.84 19.46
C ILE A 530 29.52 38.08 20.72
N ASP A 531 30.47 37.20 21.04
CA ASP A 531 31.41 37.26 22.17
C ASP A 531 30.79 37.25 23.57
N ARG A 532 29.56 36.75 23.70
CA ARG A 532 28.88 36.51 24.98
C ARG A 532 29.22 35.13 25.52
N LEU A 533 30.47 34.90 25.87
CA LEU A 533 31.02 33.56 26.15
C LEU A 533 30.42 32.89 27.39
N ARG A 534 30.00 33.62 28.41
CA ARG A 534 29.39 33.04 29.63
C ARG A 534 28.01 32.49 29.36
N GLU A 535 27.19 33.21 28.62
CA GLU A 535 25.86 32.74 28.17
C GLU A 535 25.98 31.56 27.20
N ALA A 536 26.94 31.64 26.28
CA ALA A 536 27.26 30.57 25.38
C ALA A 536 27.60 29.26 26.13
N LEU A 537 28.48 29.35 27.12
CA LEU A 537 28.89 28.20 27.93
C LEU A 537 27.72 27.55 28.65
N ARG A 538 26.84 28.36 29.26
CA ARG A 538 25.64 27.89 29.96
C ARG A 538 24.68 27.16 29.01
N ASP A 539 24.37 27.75 27.86
CA ASP A 539 23.43 27.16 26.90
C ASP A 539 23.99 25.87 26.30
N LEU A 540 25.27 25.83 25.93
CA LEU A 540 25.92 24.63 25.43
C LEU A 540 25.98 23.50 26.47
N GLN A 541 26.16 23.84 27.76
CA GLN A 541 26.10 22.87 28.85
C GLN A 541 24.69 22.28 29.00
N LEU A 542 23.65 23.12 28.97
CA LEU A 542 22.25 22.67 29.01
C LEU A 542 21.88 21.85 27.77
N SER A 543 22.38 22.23 26.59
CA SER A 543 22.21 21.46 25.37
C SER A 543 22.77 20.05 25.51
N ARG A 544 23.97 19.89 26.06
CA ARG A 544 24.58 18.56 26.27
C ARG A 544 23.81 17.71 27.29
N GLN A 545 23.10 18.32 28.23
CA GLN A 545 22.21 17.61 29.16
C GLN A 545 20.92 17.16 28.45
N ALA A 546 20.33 18.01 27.61
CA ALA A 546 19.09 17.70 26.89
C ALA A 546 19.30 16.73 25.70
N HIS A 547 20.46 16.85 25.02
CA HIS A 547 20.82 16.03 23.86
C HIS A 547 22.31 15.61 23.95
N PRO A 548 22.60 14.55 24.70
CA PRO A 548 23.98 14.10 24.95
C PRO A 548 24.74 13.69 23.68
N GLU A 549 24.02 13.27 22.61
CA GLU A 549 24.62 12.82 21.35
C GLU A 549 25.01 13.98 20.41
N GLY A 550 24.57 15.22 20.70
CA GLY A 550 24.80 16.39 19.85
C GLY A 550 26.29 16.72 19.68
N VAL A 551 26.81 16.56 18.48
CA VAL A 551 28.23 16.74 18.14
C VAL A 551 28.59 18.21 18.08
N SER A 552 27.74 19.06 17.46
CA SER A 552 27.98 20.49 17.32
C SER A 552 28.03 21.17 18.69
N ALA A 553 27.13 20.84 19.61
CA ALA A 553 27.11 21.38 20.97
C ALA A 553 28.41 21.06 21.71
N ARG A 554 28.93 19.84 21.61
CA ARG A 554 30.19 19.44 22.27
C ARG A 554 31.39 20.15 21.68
N ARG A 555 31.48 20.23 20.35
CA ARG A 555 32.61 20.95 19.68
C ARG A 555 32.63 22.40 20.05
N TRP A 556 31.49 23.09 20.00
CA TRP A 556 31.40 24.50 20.36
C TRP A 556 31.57 24.75 21.87
N TYR A 557 31.20 23.79 22.72
CA TYR A 557 31.49 23.88 24.15
C TYR A 557 33.00 23.93 24.42
N GLY A 558 33.75 23.06 23.75
CA GLY A 558 35.23 23.10 23.80
C GLY A 558 35.80 24.42 23.28
N GLU A 559 35.28 24.95 22.15
CA GLU A 559 35.73 26.24 21.60
C GLU A 559 35.46 27.42 22.56
N VAL A 560 34.30 27.44 23.20
CA VAL A 560 33.99 28.49 24.20
C VAL A 560 34.89 28.36 25.41
N LEU A 561 35.19 27.15 25.90
CA LEU A 561 36.16 26.94 26.99
C LEU A 561 37.54 27.45 26.59
N TRP A 562 37.98 27.17 25.36
CA TRP A 562 39.26 27.66 24.84
C TRP A 562 39.35 29.19 24.84
N ARG A 563 38.29 29.86 24.36
CA ARG A 563 38.20 31.34 24.38
C ARG A 563 38.12 31.92 25.80
N LEU A 564 37.68 31.12 26.78
CA LEU A 564 37.69 31.50 28.21
C LEU A 564 39.00 31.15 28.92
N ASP A 565 40.06 30.79 28.18
CA ASP A 565 41.38 30.38 28.68
C ASP A 565 41.37 29.09 29.53
N ARG A 566 40.31 28.28 29.45
CA ARG A 566 40.19 26.94 30.09
C ARG A 566 40.65 25.85 29.15
N LYS A 567 41.92 25.93 28.72
CA LYS A 567 42.47 25.15 27.60
C LYS A 567 42.50 23.65 27.85
N GLN A 568 42.82 23.20 29.08
CA GLN A 568 42.87 21.79 29.42
C GLN A 568 41.48 21.14 29.33
N GLU A 569 40.44 21.82 29.81
CA GLU A 569 39.08 21.33 29.72
C GLU A 569 38.55 21.32 28.29
N ALA A 570 38.95 22.31 27.48
CA ALA A 570 38.66 22.35 26.06
C ALA A 570 39.25 21.13 25.32
N ALA A 571 40.53 20.83 25.59
CA ALA A 571 41.23 19.68 25.02
C ALA A 571 40.54 18.35 25.37
N ALA A 572 40.24 18.14 26.64
CA ALA A 572 39.51 16.92 27.10
C ALA A 572 38.13 16.80 26.45
N CYS A 573 37.43 17.91 26.21
CA CYS A 573 36.15 17.91 25.52
C CYS A 573 36.27 17.52 24.02
N TRP A 574 37.31 18.05 23.34
CA TRP A 574 37.54 17.74 21.93
C TRP A 574 38.05 16.34 21.70
N GLU A 575 38.91 15.80 22.57
CA GLU A 575 39.38 14.42 22.53
C GLU A 575 38.21 13.42 22.59
N GLN A 576 37.23 13.64 23.48
CA GLN A 576 36.02 12.83 23.56
C GLN A 576 35.15 12.94 22.31
N THR A 577 35.20 14.07 21.61
CA THR A 577 34.33 14.34 20.47
C THR A 577 34.97 13.99 19.14
N TRP A 578 36.31 13.93 19.09
CA TRP A 578 37.07 13.65 17.87
C TRP A 578 36.80 12.27 17.29
N SER A 579 36.63 11.29 18.17
CA SER A 579 36.35 9.90 17.79
C SER A 579 34.93 9.66 17.33
N ASN A 580 34.01 10.60 17.54
CA ASN A 580 32.62 10.45 17.18
C ASN A 580 32.32 11.08 15.82
N PRO A 581 32.01 10.27 14.79
CA PRO A 581 31.56 10.81 13.51
C PRO A 581 30.23 11.55 13.72
N ILE A 582 30.01 12.57 12.88
CA ILE A 582 28.72 13.25 12.86
C ILE A 582 27.68 12.24 12.43
N PRO A 583 26.60 12.03 13.22
CA PRO A 583 25.59 11.03 12.87
C PRO A 583 24.93 11.40 11.53
N SER A 584 24.79 10.40 10.67
CA SER A 584 23.99 10.53 9.45
C SER A 584 22.52 10.73 9.80
N LEU A 585 21.77 11.42 8.95
CA LEU A 585 20.34 11.56 9.12
C LEU A 585 19.66 10.19 9.14
N SER A 586 18.69 10.03 10.04
CA SER A 586 17.95 8.79 10.27
C SER A 586 16.49 8.94 9.83
N GLU A 587 15.87 7.87 9.37
CA GLU A 587 14.43 7.83 9.08
C GLU A 587 13.57 7.74 10.35
N ALA A 588 14.16 7.32 11.47
CA ALA A 588 13.43 7.14 12.73
C ALA A 588 12.94 8.47 13.34
N LEU A 589 13.49 9.59 12.89
CA LEU A 589 13.17 10.93 13.42
C LEU A 589 12.87 11.90 12.28
N PRO A 590 11.96 12.87 12.50
CA PRO A 590 11.75 13.95 11.54
C PRO A 590 13.05 14.69 11.21
N VAL A 591 13.27 15.03 9.95
CA VAL A 591 14.52 15.70 9.50
C VAL A 591 14.77 17.00 10.25
N TYR A 592 13.73 17.78 10.54
CA TYR A 592 13.83 19.05 11.27
C TYR A 592 14.19 18.88 12.76
N ALA A 593 14.10 17.67 13.32
CA ALA A 593 14.51 17.35 14.70
C ALA A 593 15.91 16.69 14.76
N GLN A 594 16.65 16.72 13.67
CA GLN A 594 17.99 16.17 13.58
C GLN A 594 19.04 17.28 13.47
N GLU A 595 20.30 16.94 13.71
CA GLU A 595 21.40 17.91 13.65
C GLU A 595 21.71 18.23 12.18
N LEU A 596 21.17 19.36 11.71
CA LEU A 596 21.44 19.86 10.36
C LEU A 596 22.79 20.60 10.38
N HIS A 597 23.64 20.35 9.38
CA HIS A 597 24.95 21.05 9.26
C HIS A 597 24.78 22.49 8.75
N SER A 598 23.97 23.29 9.47
CA SER A 598 23.57 24.62 9.05
C SER A 598 24.34 25.75 9.79
N GLY A 599 25.01 25.41 10.87
CA GLY A 599 25.77 26.37 11.68
C GLY A 599 27.22 26.57 11.21
N PRO A 600 27.95 27.52 11.83
CA PRO A 600 29.37 27.72 11.58
C PRO A 600 30.13 26.47 12.01
N LEU A 601 30.84 25.87 11.05
CA LEU A 601 31.67 24.70 11.28
C LEU A 601 33.00 25.17 11.93
N LEU A 602 33.43 24.44 12.94
CA LEU A 602 34.80 24.58 13.46
C LEU A 602 35.72 23.78 12.53
N ASP A 603 36.77 24.46 12.06
CA ASP A 603 37.76 23.78 11.20
C ASP A 603 38.51 22.74 12.02
N SER A 604 38.45 21.48 11.53
CA SER A 604 39.14 20.38 12.18
C SER A 604 40.66 20.55 12.17
N ALA A 605 41.21 21.19 11.17
CA ALA A 605 42.64 21.49 11.10
C ALA A 605 43.06 22.53 12.19
N GLU A 606 42.24 23.56 12.37
CA GLU A 606 42.47 24.57 13.42
C GLU A 606 42.34 23.95 14.83
N LEU A 607 41.37 23.07 15.04
CA LEU A 607 41.22 22.35 16.31
C LEU A 607 42.41 21.42 16.58
N HIS A 608 42.90 20.76 15.56
CA HIS A 608 44.07 19.89 15.68
C HIS A 608 45.33 20.69 16.02
N GLN A 609 45.51 21.84 15.40
CA GLN A 609 46.60 22.77 15.73
C GLN A 609 46.53 23.25 17.19
N LYS A 610 45.33 23.66 17.66
CA LYS A 610 45.09 24.05 19.06
C LYS A 610 45.42 22.91 20.05
N LEU A 611 45.15 21.67 19.71
CA LEU A 611 45.51 20.51 20.53
C LEU A 611 47.04 20.27 20.54
N GLN A 612 47.71 20.42 19.41
CA GLN A 612 49.16 20.28 19.33
C GLN A 612 49.92 21.36 20.13
N GLU A 613 49.39 22.59 20.23
CA GLU A 613 49.97 23.68 21.02
C GLU A 613 49.99 23.37 22.52
N LEU A 614 49.13 22.50 23.04
CA LEU A 614 49.09 22.13 24.46
C LEU A 614 50.10 21.06 24.84
N GLY A 615 50.72 20.35 23.85
CA GLY A 615 51.61 19.23 24.10
C GLY A 615 50.85 17.97 24.57
N PRO A 616 51.52 16.81 24.60
CA PRO A 616 50.91 15.61 25.13
C PRO A 616 50.68 15.78 26.64
N THR A 617 49.44 15.70 27.07
CA THR A 617 49.03 15.65 28.48
C THR A 617 49.43 14.36 29.13
#